data_86f41bcf2a2f5f9072960d4cfdf2a7ca
#
_entry.id   86f41bcf2a2f5f9072960d4cfdf2a7ca
#
_cell.length_a   1.000
_cell.length_b   1.000
_cell.length_c   1.000
_cell.angle_alpha   90.00
_cell.angle_beta   90.00
_cell.angle_gamma   90.00
#
_symmetry.space_group_name_H-M   'P 1'
#
loop_
_entity.id
_entity.type
_entity.pdbx_description
1 polymer ?
#
loop_
_entity_poly.entity_id
_entity_poly.type
_entity_poly.pdbx_seq_one_letter_code
_entity_poly.pdbx_strand_id
1 'polypeptide(L)'
;MTAGTLHPRLQEIADDFVAVPDRDRLQLLLEFAQDLPPLPARYAEHRDLLEPVPECQTPLFLAVEVDEDGKVHLFFDAPQESPTTRGFAAILRAGLDGLDVTEVLETPGEFSTQLGLQDLVSPLRLRGLAAMLGRIKRQVREKAA
;
A
#
# COMPACT_ATOMS: atom_id res chain seq x y z
N MET A 1 19.56 12.69 -10.98
CA MET A 1 18.87 11.84 -10.00
C MET A 1 17.41 11.72 -10.34
N THR A 2 16.86 10.58 -10.23
CA THR A 2 15.48 10.37 -10.58
C THR A 2 14.63 10.21 -9.33
N ALA A 3 13.63 11.06 -9.20
CA ALA A 3 12.69 10.97 -8.10
C ALA A 3 11.81 9.73 -8.19
N GLY A 4 11.90 8.99 -9.28
CA GLY A 4 11.05 7.84 -9.49
C GLY A 4 11.67 6.49 -9.17
N THR A 5 12.83 6.47 -8.49
CA THR A 5 13.47 5.22 -8.18
C THR A 5 12.76 4.51 -7.04
N LEU A 6 12.33 3.28 -7.27
CA LEU A 6 11.70 2.47 -6.25
C LEU A 6 12.73 1.69 -5.45
N HIS A 7 12.40 1.43 -4.19
CA HIS A 7 13.15 0.47 -3.41
C HIS A 7 13.09 -0.90 -4.13
N PRO A 8 14.16 -1.71 -4.07
CA PRO A 8 14.18 -3.00 -4.77
C PRO A 8 12.96 -3.88 -4.52
N ARG A 9 12.39 -3.86 -3.30
CA ARG A 9 11.19 -4.67 -3.02
C ARG A 9 9.99 -4.22 -3.83
N LEU A 10 9.76 -2.90 -3.93
CA LEU A 10 8.66 -2.38 -4.74
C LEU A 10 8.94 -2.55 -6.23
N GLN A 11 10.20 -2.37 -6.63
CA GLN A 11 10.58 -2.56 -8.02
C GLN A 11 10.33 -4.01 -8.46
N GLU A 12 10.65 -4.97 -7.62
CA GLU A 12 10.39 -6.38 -7.92
C GLU A 12 8.89 -6.63 -8.10
N ILE A 13 8.07 -6.07 -7.22
CA ILE A 13 6.62 -6.20 -7.34
C ILE A 13 6.13 -5.58 -8.65
N ALA A 14 6.59 -4.37 -8.97
CA ALA A 14 6.19 -3.70 -10.21
C ALA A 14 6.63 -4.52 -11.44
N ASP A 15 7.84 -5.06 -11.41
CA ASP A 15 8.35 -5.88 -12.50
C ASP A 15 7.52 -7.14 -12.68
N ASP A 16 7.08 -7.77 -11.59
CA ASP A 16 6.23 -8.95 -11.65
C ASP A 16 4.89 -8.64 -12.32
N PHE A 17 4.32 -7.48 -12.02
CA PHE A 17 3.05 -7.08 -12.62
C PHE A 17 3.18 -6.87 -14.13
N VAL A 18 4.24 -6.18 -14.58
CA VAL A 18 4.39 -5.92 -16.01
C VAL A 18 4.89 -7.14 -16.78
N ALA A 19 5.47 -8.12 -16.09
CA ALA A 19 5.97 -9.34 -16.74
C ALA A 19 4.84 -10.27 -17.17
N VAL A 20 3.67 -10.19 -16.51
CA VAL A 20 2.54 -11.06 -16.90
C VAL A 20 1.66 -10.32 -17.90
N PRO A 21 0.91 -11.08 -18.76
CA PRO A 21 -0.03 -10.44 -19.69
C PRO A 21 -1.10 -9.65 -18.94
N ASP A 22 -1.68 -8.66 -19.62
CA ASP A 22 -2.72 -7.80 -19.04
C ASP A 22 -3.82 -8.60 -18.36
N ARG A 23 -4.28 -9.67 -19.00
CA ARG A 23 -5.38 -10.49 -18.47
C ARG A 23 -5.04 -11.17 -17.15
N ASP A 24 -3.74 -11.31 -16.85
CA ASP A 24 -3.30 -11.99 -15.63
C ASP A 24 -2.94 -11.00 -14.51
N ARG A 25 -2.88 -9.72 -14.80
CA ARG A 25 -2.51 -8.71 -13.79
C ARG A 25 -3.56 -8.56 -12.71
N LEU A 26 -4.83 -8.63 -13.07
CA LEU A 26 -5.89 -8.59 -12.06
C LEU A 26 -5.85 -9.81 -11.16
N GLN A 27 -5.53 -10.98 -11.73
CA GLN A 27 -5.37 -12.18 -10.93
C GLN A 27 -4.22 -12.04 -9.95
N LEU A 28 -3.09 -11.46 -10.39
CA LEU A 28 -1.96 -11.22 -9.50
C LEU A 28 -2.35 -10.27 -8.37
N LEU A 29 -3.12 -9.23 -8.69
CA LEU A 29 -3.61 -8.30 -7.68
C LEU A 29 -4.48 -9.01 -6.64
N LEU A 30 -5.34 -9.92 -7.08
CA LEU A 30 -6.19 -10.70 -6.18
C LEU A 30 -5.36 -11.63 -5.29
N GLU A 31 -4.27 -12.16 -5.80
CA GLU A 31 -3.36 -12.98 -4.99
C GLU A 31 -2.73 -12.15 -3.89
N PHE A 32 -2.32 -10.93 -4.18
CA PHE A 32 -1.84 -10.01 -3.14
C PHE A 32 -2.92 -9.77 -2.08
N ALA A 33 -4.16 -9.57 -2.53
CA ALA A 33 -5.26 -9.30 -1.60
C ALA A 33 -5.45 -10.45 -0.60
N GLN A 34 -5.23 -11.68 -1.03
CA GLN A 34 -5.38 -12.85 -0.16
C GLN A 34 -4.28 -12.92 0.90
N ASP A 35 -3.14 -12.29 0.64
CA ASP A 35 -2.01 -12.31 1.55
C ASP A 35 -2.02 -11.19 2.58
N LEU A 36 -3.00 -10.29 2.52
CA LEU A 36 -3.08 -9.21 3.51
C LEU A 36 -3.39 -9.80 4.89
N PRO A 37 -2.50 -9.64 5.87
CA PRO A 37 -2.74 -10.22 7.19
C PRO A 37 -3.84 -9.48 7.94
N PRO A 38 -4.50 -10.16 8.87
CA PRO A 38 -5.50 -9.50 9.73
C PRO A 38 -4.82 -8.49 10.66
N LEU A 39 -5.63 -7.57 11.20
CA LEU A 39 -5.14 -6.63 12.19
C LEU A 39 -4.71 -7.35 13.47
N PRO A 40 -3.62 -6.92 14.12
CA PRO A 40 -3.33 -7.39 15.47
C PRO A 40 -4.40 -6.90 16.43
N ALA A 41 -4.50 -7.58 17.58
CA ALA A 41 -5.55 -7.29 18.58
C ALA A 41 -5.57 -5.83 19.01
N ARG A 42 -4.40 -5.20 19.12
CA ARG A 42 -4.34 -3.80 19.55
C ARG A 42 -5.04 -2.83 18.60
N TYR A 43 -5.23 -3.23 17.33
CA TYR A 43 -6.01 -2.44 16.40
C TYR A 43 -7.40 -3.00 16.18
N ALA A 44 -7.55 -4.33 16.19
CA ALA A 44 -8.87 -4.95 16.03
C ALA A 44 -9.81 -4.55 17.15
N GLU A 45 -9.28 -4.34 18.36
CA GLU A 45 -10.05 -3.96 19.54
C GLU A 45 -10.11 -2.45 19.74
N HIS A 46 -9.35 -1.68 18.97
CA HIS A 46 -9.28 -0.22 19.08
C HIS A 46 -9.26 0.40 17.71
N ARG A 47 -10.36 0.25 16.99
CA ARG A 47 -10.48 0.69 15.60
C ARG A 47 -10.42 2.21 15.47
N ASP A 48 -10.66 2.95 16.55
CA ASP A 48 -10.50 4.39 16.58
C ASP A 48 -9.05 4.85 16.36
N LEU A 49 -8.09 3.94 16.50
CA LEU A 49 -6.68 4.23 16.22
C LEU A 49 -6.35 4.16 14.73
N LEU A 50 -7.26 3.64 13.92
CA LEU A 50 -7.05 3.51 12.48
C LEU A 50 -7.53 4.76 11.76
N GLU A 51 -6.83 5.12 10.69
CA GLU A 51 -7.20 6.27 9.87
C GLU A 51 -7.98 5.79 8.64
N PRO A 52 -9.18 6.36 8.36
CA PRO A 52 -9.90 6.01 7.14
C PRO A 52 -9.28 6.64 5.91
N VAL A 53 -9.44 5.98 4.77
CA VAL A 53 -8.99 6.49 3.47
C VAL A 53 -10.21 6.63 2.56
N PRO A 54 -10.95 7.74 2.65
CA PRO A 54 -12.19 7.91 1.88
C PRO A 54 -11.99 7.83 0.37
N GLU A 55 -10.81 8.19 -0.11
CA GLU A 55 -10.49 8.15 -1.54
C GLU A 55 -10.61 6.75 -2.14
N CYS A 56 -10.53 5.71 -1.32
CA CYS A 56 -10.69 4.34 -1.78
C CYS A 56 -12.14 3.98 -2.09
N GLN A 57 -13.09 4.79 -1.63
CA GLN A 57 -14.55 4.60 -1.85
C GLN A 57 -15.09 3.28 -1.30
N THR A 58 -14.31 2.60 -0.49
CA THR A 58 -14.70 1.43 0.28
C THR A 58 -14.11 1.63 1.67
N PRO A 59 -14.67 0.96 2.70
CA PRO A 59 -14.14 1.14 4.05
C PRO A 59 -12.72 0.58 4.17
N LEU A 60 -11.74 1.42 3.88
CA LEU A 60 -10.34 1.07 4.10
C LEU A 60 -9.79 1.93 5.23
N PHE A 61 -9.08 1.29 6.15
CA PHE A 61 -8.46 1.96 7.31
C PHE A 61 -7.01 1.52 7.40
N LEU A 62 -6.16 2.41 7.87
CA LEU A 62 -4.74 2.07 8.03
C LEU A 62 -4.15 2.69 9.28
N ALA A 63 -3.04 2.11 9.73
CA ALA A 63 -2.21 2.65 10.79
C ALA A 63 -0.74 2.40 10.44
N VAL A 64 0.12 3.28 10.93
CA VAL A 64 1.56 3.20 10.73
C VAL A 64 2.23 3.22 12.08
N GLU A 65 3.26 2.38 12.25
CA GLU A 65 4.13 2.44 13.42
C GLU A 65 5.56 2.61 12.94
N VAL A 66 6.35 3.32 13.73
CA VAL A 66 7.80 3.43 13.52
C VAL A 66 8.45 2.88 14.78
N ASP A 67 9.25 1.84 14.64
CA ASP A 67 9.85 1.19 15.81
C ASP A 67 11.13 1.90 16.24
N GLU A 68 11.76 1.38 17.27
CA GLU A 68 12.96 1.99 17.87
C GLU A 68 14.14 2.07 16.89
N ASP A 69 14.17 1.15 15.91
CA ASP A 69 15.23 1.11 14.90
C ASP A 69 14.90 1.98 13.69
N GLY A 70 13.80 2.71 13.71
CA GLY A 70 13.39 3.56 12.60
C GLY A 70 12.76 2.78 11.46
N LYS A 71 12.28 1.56 11.72
CA LYS A 71 11.62 0.76 10.70
C LYS A 71 10.11 1.00 10.74
N VAL A 72 9.52 1.04 9.55
CA VAL A 72 8.10 1.34 9.39
C VAL A 72 7.30 0.04 9.35
N HIS A 73 6.18 0.01 10.04
CA HIS A 73 5.26 -1.13 10.04
C HIS A 73 3.88 -0.65 9.66
N LEU A 74 3.23 -1.37 8.75
CA LEU A 74 1.96 -0.97 8.16
C LEU A 74 0.85 -1.96 8.54
N PHE A 75 -0.30 -1.41 8.88
CA PHE A 75 -1.47 -2.20 9.25
C PHE A 75 -2.66 -1.70 8.45
N PHE A 76 -3.43 -2.63 7.87
CA PHE A 76 -4.57 -2.29 7.05
C PHE A 76 -5.78 -3.11 7.44
N ASP A 77 -6.96 -2.48 7.37
CA ASP A 77 -8.24 -3.17 7.44
C ASP A 77 -9.01 -2.83 6.16
N ALA A 78 -9.26 -3.84 5.35
CA ALA A 78 -9.96 -3.69 4.08
C ALA A 78 -11.00 -4.80 3.95
N PRO A 79 -12.20 -4.49 3.43
CA PRO A 79 -13.24 -5.51 3.34
C PRO A 79 -12.93 -6.56 2.28
N GLN A 80 -13.35 -7.79 2.55
CA GLN A 80 -13.17 -8.91 1.62
C GLN A 80 -13.90 -8.65 0.30
N GLU A 81 -14.97 -7.88 0.34
CA GLU A 81 -15.80 -7.58 -0.82
C GLU A 81 -15.12 -6.59 -1.78
N SER A 82 -13.99 -6.01 -1.37
CA SER A 82 -13.26 -5.05 -2.19
C SER A 82 -11.86 -5.56 -2.47
N PRO A 83 -11.74 -6.61 -3.30
CA PRO A 83 -10.45 -7.26 -3.52
C PRO A 83 -9.42 -6.36 -4.17
N THR A 84 -9.82 -5.41 -5.02
CA THR A 84 -8.89 -4.47 -5.63
C THR A 84 -8.25 -3.59 -4.57
N THR A 85 -9.06 -3.02 -3.67
CA THR A 85 -8.56 -2.18 -2.58
C THR A 85 -7.66 -2.99 -1.64
N ARG A 86 -8.08 -4.21 -1.30
CA ARG A 86 -7.23 -5.09 -0.48
C ARG A 86 -5.90 -5.39 -1.17
N GLY A 87 -5.94 -5.61 -2.48
CA GLY A 87 -4.73 -5.88 -3.24
C GLY A 87 -3.76 -4.72 -3.20
N PHE A 88 -4.26 -3.49 -3.34
CA PHE A 88 -3.43 -2.30 -3.23
C PHE A 88 -2.80 -2.18 -1.85
N ALA A 89 -3.58 -2.40 -0.80
CA ALA A 89 -3.05 -2.37 0.57
C ALA A 89 -1.98 -3.44 0.75
N ALA A 90 -2.21 -4.62 0.23
CA ALA A 90 -1.26 -5.72 0.34
C ALA A 90 0.05 -5.43 -0.41
N ILE A 91 -0.02 -4.78 -1.58
CA ILE A 91 1.16 -4.38 -2.33
C ILE A 91 2.00 -3.40 -1.50
N LEU A 92 1.34 -2.38 -0.93
CA LEU A 92 2.05 -1.40 -0.11
C LEU A 92 2.69 -2.07 1.11
N ARG A 93 1.97 -2.97 1.74
CA ARG A 93 2.52 -3.68 2.90
C ARG A 93 3.70 -4.54 2.48
N ALA A 94 3.56 -5.33 1.42
CA ALA A 94 4.64 -6.21 0.96
C ALA A 94 5.88 -5.43 0.57
N GLY A 95 5.70 -4.25 -0.01
CA GLY A 95 6.82 -3.45 -0.51
C GLY A 95 7.45 -2.53 0.52
N LEU A 96 6.70 -2.09 1.52
CA LEU A 96 7.17 -1.02 2.42
C LEU A 96 7.32 -1.44 3.88
N ASP A 97 6.60 -2.47 4.33
CA ASP A 97 6.68 -2.88 5.74
C ASP A 97 8.09 -3.34 6.07
N GLY A 98 8.65 -2.81 7.13
CA GLY A 98 10.02 -3.13 7.55
C GLY A 98 11.12 -2.28 6.94
N LEU A 99 10.77 -1.34 6.04
CA LEU A 99 11.76 -0.43 5.49
C LEU A 99 12.03 0.73 6.45
N ASP A 100 13.15 1.41 6.22
CA ASP A 100 13.49 2.63 6.98
C ASP A 100 12.53 3.76 6.64
N VAL A 101 12.37 4.68 7.59
CA VAL A 101 11.58 5.91 7.39
C VAL A 101 11.97 6.60 6.08
N THR A 102 13.27 6.78 5.84
CA THR A 102 13.74 7.47 4.64
C THR A 102 13.30 6.75 3.38
N GLU A 103 13.43 5.43 3.35
CA GLU A 103 13.05 4.63 2.18
C GLU A 103 11.56 4.74 1.88
N VAL A 104 10.73 4.75 2.91
CA VAL A 104 9.28 4.91 2.72
C VAL A 104 8.97 6.31 2.18
N LEU A 105 9.58 7.33 2.76
CA LEU A 105 9.32 8.71 2.35
C LEU A 105 9.81 9.00 0.93
N GLU A 106 10.83 8.30 0.46
CA GLU A 106 11.37 8.48 -0.89
C GLU A 106 10.57 7.73 -1.95
N THR A 107 9.62 6.89 -1.58
CA THR A 107 8.79 6.17 -2.54
C THR A 107 7.99 7.18 -3.37
N PRO A 108 8.06 7.10 -4.72
CA PRO A 108 7.32 8.04 -5.57
C PRO A 108 5.82 7.93 -5.35
N GLY A 109 5.14 9.07 -5.26
CA GLY A 109 3.70 9.10 -5.05
C GLY A 109 2.91 8.43 -6.17
N GLU A 110 3.45 8.45 -7.38
CA GLU A 110 2.80 7.87 -8.55
C GLU A 110 3.34 6.48 -8.92
N PHE A 111 3.91 5.74 -7.94
CA PHE A 111 4.46 4.42 -8.27
C PHE A 111 3.40 3.47 -8.85
N SER A 112 2.12 3.74 -8.60
CA SER A 112 1.03 2.94 -9.15
C SER A 112 1.07 2.85 -10.66
N THR A 113 1.62 3.87 -11.34
CA THR A 113 1.73 3.86 -12.80
C THR A 113 2.69 2.79 -13.29
N GLN A 114 3.55 2.29 -12.42
CA GLN A 114 4.54 1.27 -12.79
C GLN A 114 3.99 -0.15 -12.68
N LEU A 115 2.76 -0.31 -12.21
CA LEU A 115 2.14 -1.64 -12.08
C LEU A 115 1.45 -2.10 -13.36
N GLY A 116 1.30 -1.21 -14.35
CA GLY A 116 0.64 -1.57 -15.61
C GLY A 116 -0.84 -1.85 -15.44
N LEU A 117 -1.50 -1.19 -14.48
CA LEU A 117 -2.92 -1.41 -14.20
C LEU A 117 -3.82 -0.31 -14.76
N GLN A 118 -3.26 0.68 -15.44
CA GLN A 118 -4.02 1.87 -15.88
C GLN A 118 -5.20 1.54 -16.78
N ASP A 119 -5.07 0.49 -17.60
CA ASP A 119 -6.15 0.09 -18.51
C ASP A 119 -7.08 -0.96 -17.91
N LEU A 120 -6.76 -1.46 -16.72
CA LEU A 120 -7.50 -2.55 -16.08
C LEU A 120 -8.26 -2.09 -14.85
N VAL A 121 -7.85 -0.98 -14.24
CA VAL A 121 -8.42 -0.44 -13.03
C VAL A 121 -8.72 1.04 -13.29
N SER A 122 -9.87 1.51 -12.84
CA SER A 122 -10.27 2.90 -13.09
C SER A 122 -9.29 3.90 -12.48
N PRO A 123 -9.16 5.10 -13.07
CA PRO A 123 -8.33 6.15 -12.46
C PRO A 123 -8.75 6.48 -11.03
N LEU A 124 -10.03 6.39 -10.74
CA LEU A 124 -10.54 6.66 -9.40
C LEU A 124 -9.98 5.67 -8.39
N ARG A 125 -9.92 4.39 -8.76
CA ARG A 125 -9.35 3.37 -7.87
C ARG A 125 -7.85 3.53 -7.71
N LEU A 126 -7.15 3.92 -8.78
CA LEU A 126 -5.71 4.19 -8.69
C LEU A 126 -5.42 5.39 -7.79
N ARG A 127 -6.33 6.37 -7.73
CA ARG A 127 -6.21 7.48 -6.79
C ARG A 127 -6.29 7.00 -5.34
N GLY A 128 -7.08 5.95 -5.09
CA GLY A 128 -7.14 5.35 -3.76
C GLY A 128 -5.78 4.82 -3.32
N LEU A 129 -5.06 4.16 -4.23
CA LEU A 129 -3.72 3.67 -3.93
C LEU A 129 -2.77 4.82 -3.61
N ALA A 130 -2.79 5.88 -4.42
CA ALA A 130 -1.96 7.05 -4.18
C ALA A 130 -2.30 7.72 -2.84
N ALA A 131 -3.60 7.75 -2.49
CA ALA A 131 -4.04 8.32 -1.22
C ALA A 131 -3.57 7.50 -0.03
N MET A 132 -3.59 6.17 -0.14
CA MET A 132 -3.03 5.32 0.91
C MET A 132 -1.56 5.67 1.14
N LEU A 133 -0.77 5.75 0.07
CA LEU A 133 0.65 6.05 0.19
C LEU A 133 0.86 7.44 0.80
N GLY A 134 0.07 8.42 0.39
CA GLY A 134 0.17 9.77 0.94
C GLY A 134 -0.07 9.80 2.45
N ARG A 135 -1.08 9.07 2.92
CA ARG A 135 -1.39 8.99 4.35
C ARG A 135 -0.32 8.24 5.12
N ILE A 136 0.22 7.18 4.53
CA ILE A 136 1.34 6.45 5.13
C ILE A 136 2.51 7.41 5.34
N LYS A 137 2.87 8.17 4.31
CA LYS A 137 4.00 9.11 4.41
C LYS A 137 3.75 10.17 5.48
N ARG A 138 2.53 10.71 5.55
CA ARG A 138 2.21 11.70 6.56
C ARG A 138 2.36 11.12 7.97
N GLN A 139 1.81 9.93 8.20
CA GLN A 139 1.93 9.30 9.51
C GLN A 139 3.39 8.97 9.85
N VAL A 140 4.18 8.55 8.86
CA VAL A 140 5.61 8.29 9.07
C VAL A 140 6.30 9.56 9.54
N ARG A 141 6.04 10.69 8.88
CA ARG A 141 6.64 11.97 9.29
C ARG A 141 6.25 12.34 10.72
N GLU A 142 4.98 12.17 11.06
CA GLU A 142 4.48 12.52 12.38
C GLU A 142 5.10 11.65 13.47
N LYS A 143 5.24 10.36 13.20
CA LYS A 143 5.68 9.40 14.21
C LYS A 143 7.20 9.29 14.31
N ALA A 144 7.91 9.73 13.29
CA ALA A 144 9.36 9.73 13.29
C ALA A 144 9.94 11.04 13.85
N ALA A 145 9.11 12.05 14.04
CA ALA A 145 9.56 13.35 14.53
C ALA A 145 9.90 13.31 16.01
#